data_29303569c3ef6b7ffe63eb8b0023bc61
#
_entry.id   29303569c3ef6b7ffe63eb8b0023bc61
#
_cell.length_a   1.000
_cell.length_b   1.000
_cell.length_c   1.000
_cell.angle_alpha   90.00
_cell.angle_beta   90.00
_cell.angle_gamma   90.00
#
_symmetry.space_group_name_H-M   'P 1'
#
loop_
_entity.id
_entity.type
_entity.pdbx_description
1 polymer ?
#
loop_
_entity_poly.entity_id
_entity_poly.type
_entity_poly.pdbx_seq_one_letter_code
_entity_poly.pdbx_strand_id
1 'polypeptide(L)' 'MPAAEVIRHLIGQEIDVDRRDGGHHRGTLLNATRRSLWLVDGDEDCFIELVEIEDLRAAS' A
#
# COMPACT_ATOMS: atom_id res chain seq x y z
N MET A 1 4.87 12.53 -0.68
CA MET A 1 4.81 11.07 -0.87
C MET A 1 5.88 10.40 -0.01
N PRO A 2 5.55 9.36 0.75
CA PRO A 2 6.57 8.67 1.54
C PRO A 2 7.57 7.97 0.65
N ALA A 3 8.82 7.92 1.09
CA ALA A 3 9.85 7.18 0.39
C ALA A 3 9.60 5.68 0.49
N ALA A 4 10.05 4.94 -0.49
CA ALA A 4 9.89 3.48 -0.50
C ALA A 4 10.45 2.83 0.77
N GLU A 5 11.54 3.37 1.31
CA GLU A 5 12.13 2.86 2.55
C GLU A 5 11.16 2.95 3.73
N VAL A 6 10.41 4.05 3.83
CA VAL A 6 9.43 4.24 4.89
C VAL A 6 8.30 3.22 4.73
N ILE A 7 7.85 3.04 3.50
CA ILE A 7 6.80 2.08 3.22
C ILE A 7 7.24 0.66 3.56
N ARG A 8 8.49 0.31 3.29
CA ARG A 8 9.01 -1.03 3.57
C ARG A 8 9.00 -1.39 5.04
N HIS A 9 9.01 -0.40 5.93
CA HIS A 9 8.85 -0.67 7.37
C HIS A 9 7.48 -1.22 7.72
N LEU A 10 6.52 -1.07 6.81
CA LEU A 10 5.17 -1.55 7.02
C LEU A 10 4.93 -2.96 6.45
N ILE A 11 5.96 -3.57 5.84
CA ILE A 11 5.82 -4.92 5.30
C ILE A 11 5.44 -5.89 6.42
N GLY A 12 4.41 -6.70 6.16
CA GLY A 12 3.84 -7.62 7.13
C GLY A 12 2.71 -7.03 7.96
N GLN A 13 2.46 -5.73 7.84
CA GLN A 13 1.39 -5.06 8.58
C GLN A 13 0.20 -4.77 7.69
N GLU A 14 -0.98 -4.67 8.31
CA GLU A 14 -2.16 -4.22 7.61
C GLU A 14 -2.09 -2.71 7.42
N ILE A 15 -2.37 -2.26 6.21
CA ILE A 15 -2.32 -0.83 5.87
C ILE A 15 -3.58 -0.41 5.15
N ASP A 16 -3.84 0.88 5.19
CA ASP A 16 -4.88 1.54 4.41
C ASP A 16 -4.24 2.41 3.36
N VAL A 17 -4.73 2.32 2.14
CA VAL A 17 -4.22 3.11 1.02
C VAL A 17 -5.38 3.84 0.36
N ASP A 18 -5.25 5.16 0.25
CA ASP A 18 -6.21 5.98 -0.50
C ASP A 18 -5.60 6.32 -1.84
N ARG A 19 -6.35 6.07 -2.90
CA ARG A 19 -5.91 6.37 -4.26
C ARG A 19 -6.33 7.79 -4.64
N ARG A 20 -5.59 8.38 -5.57
CA ARG A 20 -5.89 9.73 -6.05
C ARG A 20 -7.22 9.82 -6.77
N ASP A 21 -7.70 8.70 -7.30
CA ASP A 21 -8.99 8.64 -8.00
C ASP A 21 -10.18 8.45 -7.05
N GLY A 22 -9.92 8.44 -5.74
CA GLY A 22 -10.96 8.25 -4.74
C GLY A 22 -11.14 6.81 -4.28
N GLY A 23 -10.38 5.87 -4.86
CA GLY A 23 -10.43 4.47 -4.45
C GLY A 23 -9.73 4.26 -3.11
N HIS A 24 -10.06 3.17 -2.47
CA HIS A 24 -9.49 2.81 -1.18
C HIS A 24 -9.18 1.32 -1.15
N HIS A 25 -8.03 0.97 -0.56
CA HIS A 25 -7.63 -0.42 -0.38
C HIS A 25 -7.19 -0.62 1.05
N ARG A 26 -7.48 -1.80 1.59
CA ARG A 26 -6.98 -2.21 2.89
C ARG A 26 -6.48 -3.64 2.79
N GLY A 27 -5.28 -3.89 3.25
CA GLY A 27 -4.73 -5.24 3.21
C GLY A 27 -3.37 -5.31 3.85
N THR A 28 -2.81 -6.52 3.86
CA THR A 28 -1.47 -6.74 4.39
C THR A 28 -0.45 -6.42 3.32
N LEU A 29 0.51 -5.56 3.66
CA LEU A 29 1.58 -5.21 2.74
C LEU A 29 2.59 -6.37 2.68
N LEU A 30 2.71 -6.99 1.52
CA LEU A 30 3.67 -8.08 1.33
C LEU A 30 5.02 -7.59 0.83
N ASN A 31 5.01 -6.58 -0.02
CA ASN A 31 6.25 -6.03 -0.54
C ASN A 31 6.03 -4.62 -1.07
N ALA A 32 7.11 -3.87 -1.19
CA ALA A 32 7.09 -2.53 -1.74
C ALA A 32 8.35 -2.33 -2.58
N THR A 33 8.17 -1.85 -3.80
CA THR A 33 9.28 -1.49 -4.67
C THR A 33 9.30 0.03 -4.83
N ARG A 34 10.20 0.53 -5.64
CA ARG A 34 10.26 1.97 -5.93
C ARG A 34 9.03 2.48 -6.66
N ARG A 35 8.25 1.59 -7.28
CA ARG A 35 7.13 1.97 -8.15
C ARG A 35 5.80 1.46 -7.69
N SER A 36 5.77 0.39 -6.91
CA SER A 36 4.49 -0.26 -6.61
C SER A 36 4.48 -0.90 -5.24
N LEU A 37 3.27 -1.16 -4.77
CA LEU A 37 3.00 -1.92 -3.56
C LEU A 37 2.31 -3.21 -3.95
N TRP A 38 2.57 -4.26 -3.17
CA TRP A 38 1.86 -5.51 -3.28
C TRP A 38 1.11 -5.74 -1.96
N LEU A 39 -0.22 -5.67 -2.03
CA LEU A 39 -1.10 -5.91 -0.89
C LEU A 39 -1.85 -7.21 -1.08
N VAL A 40 -2.19 -7.84 0.03
CA VAL A 40 -3.12 -8.97 0.02
C VAL A 40 -4.34 -8.59 0.86
N ASP A 41 -5.51 -8.66 0.24
CA ASP A 41 -6.79 -8.45 0.90
C ASP A 41 -7.55 -9.76 0.86
N GLY A 42 -7.55 -10.48 1.98
CA GLY A 42 -8.09 -11.82 2.03
C GLY A 42 -7.28 -12.74 1.12
N ASP A 43 -7.92 -13.24 0.07
CA ASP A 43 -7.26 -14.12 -0.90
C ASP A 43 -6.86 -13.40 -2.19
N GLU A 44 -7.05 -12.09 -2.25
CA GLU A 44 -6.78 -11.32 -3.45
C GLU A 44 -5.48 -10.55 -3.37
N ASP A 45 -4.68 -10.67 -4.42
CA ASP A 45 -3.48 -9.86 -4.57
C ASP A 45 -3.85 -8.54 -5.23
N CYS A 46 -3.29 -7.45 -4.73
CA CYS A 46 -3.55 -6.13 -5.26
C CYS A 46 -2.21 -5.42 -5.46
N PHE A 47 -1.97 -4.94 -6.68
CA PHE A 47 -0.75 -4.20 -7.01
C PHE A 47 -1.15 -2.75 -7.29
N ILE A 48 -0.54 -1.82 -6.57
CA ILE A 48 -0.86 -0.40 -6.70
C ILE A 48 0.41 0.36 -7.01
N GLU A 49 0.39 1.16 -8.07
CA GLU A 49 1.52 2.01 -8.39
C GLU A 49 1.59 3.19 -7.43
N LEU A 50 2.80 3.52 -6.97
CA LEU A 50 2.98 4.60 -6.00
C LEU A 50 2.44 5.94 -6.49
N VAL A 51 2.52 6.20 -7.81
CA VAL A 51 2.02 7.46 -8.38
C VAL A 51 0.50 7.60 -8.23
N GLU A 52 -0.21 6.49 -8.01
CA GLU A 52 -1.67 6.49 -7.85
C GLU A 52 -2.09 6.68 -6.39
N ILE A 53 -1.14 6.71 -5.47
CA ILE A 53 -1.44 6.77 -4.04
C ILE A 53 -1.49 8.21 -3.57
N GLU A 54 -2.63 8.59 -2.97
CA GLU A 54 -2.81 9.87 -2.31
C GLU A 54 -2.27 9.82 -0.89
N ASP A 55 -2.63 8.78 -0.16
CA ASP A 55 -2.24 8.62 1.23
C ASP A 55 -2.09 7.14 1.57
N LEU A 56 -1.23 6.85 2.52
CA LEU A 56 -0.96 5.50 2.97
C LEU A 56 -0.65 5.54 4.46
N ARG A 57 -1.25 4.62 5.23
CA ARG A 57 -1.05 4.59 6.67
C ARG A 57 -1.23 3.18 7.21
N ALA A 58 -0.64 2.92 8.36
CA ALA A 58 -0.88 1.66 9.06
C ALA A 58 -2.33 1.62 9.50
N ALA A 59 -2.98 0.49 9.29
CA ALA A 59 -4.34 0.29 9.78
C ALA A 59 -4.29 0.01 11.27
N SER A 60 -5.18 0.63 12.01
CA SER A 60 -5.23 0.45 13.46
C SER A 60 -6.42 -0.39 13.88
#